data_2421b08ed006c3b1280ea3753cb0c7e5
#
_entry.id   2421b08ed006c3b1280ea3753cb0c7e5
#
_cell.length_a   1.000
_cell.length_b   1.000
_cell.length_c   1.000
_cell.angle_alpha   90.00
_cell.angle_beta   90.00
_cell.angle_gamma   90.00
#
_symmetry.space_group_name_H-M   'P 1'
#
loop_
_entity.id
_entity.type
_entity.pdbx_description
1 polymer ?
#
loop_
_entity_poly.entity_id
_entity_poly.type
_entity_poly.pdbx_seq_one_letter_code
_entity_poly.pdbx_strand_id
1 'polypeptide(L)'
;METIVQDFINKYKEAALAVEEQTGISHLFILAQAALESGWGQHAPRNMFFGVKALRNSNEAERQLLVTTEILSAPPAVGQFPAVISVRLRPDGRYECIVKDWFRAYPSPEACFADHAQFFFKHKRYAKIGRAHV
;
A
#
# COMPACT_ATOMS: atom_id res chain seq x y z
N MET A 1 6.87 -0.91 -29.02
CA MET A 1 7.20 -0.18 -27.78
C MET A 1 6.23 -0.57 -26.69
N GLU A 2 6.73 -0.98 -25.55
CA GLU A 2 5.87 -1.35 -24.43
C GLU A 2 5.34 -0.08 -23.73
N THR A 3 4.11 -0.18 -23.24
CA THR A 3 3.49 0.89 -22.45
C THR A 3 3.78 0.68 -20.97
N ILE A 4 3.54 1.70 -20.16
CA ILE A 4 3.59 1.59 -18.69
C ILE A 4 2.70 0.44 -18.20
N VAL A 5 1.52 0.28 -18.80
CA VAL A 5 0.57 -0.78 -18.46
C VAL A 5 1.16 -2.16 -18.74
N GLN A 6 1.71 -2.36 -19.94
CA GLN A 6 2.32 -3.62 -20.32
C GLN A 6 3.55 -3.94 -19.48
N ASP A 7 4.39 -2.94 -19.22
CA ASP A 7 5.57 -3.10 -18.37
C ASP A 7 5.18 -3.54 -16.96
N PHE A 8 4.15 -2.92 -16.40
CA PHE A 8 3.64 -3.27 -15.08
C PHE A 8 3.15 -4.73 -15.05
N ILE A 9 2.31 -5.11 -16.01
CA ILE A 9 1.77 -6.47 -16.09
C ILE A 9 2.90 -7.48 -16.25
N ASN A 10 3.82 -7.24 -17.17
CA ASN A 10 4.94 -8.15 -17.41
C ASN A 10 5.82 -8.31 -16.16
N LYS A 11 6.02 -7.23 -15.41
CA LYS A 11 6.90 -7.25 -14.25
C LYS A 11 6.28 -7.95 -13.04
N TYR A 12 4.98 -7.81 -12.84
CA TYR A 12 4.33 -8.22 -11.58
C TYR A 12 3.35 -9.39 -11.71
N LYS A 13 3.08 -9.85 -12.93
CA LYS A 13 2.12 -10.94 -13.16
C LYS A 13 2.47 -12.23 -12.42
N GLU A 14 3.74 -12.63 -12.47
CA GLU A 14 4.18 -13.87 -11.82
C GLU A 14 3.98 -13.81 -10.30
N ALA A 15 4.29 -12.67 -9.69
CA ALA A 15 4.08 -12.47 -8.26
C ALA A 15 2.59 -12.57 -7.90
N ALA A 16 1.72 -11.96 -8.71
CA ALA A 16 0.28 -12.00 -8.48
C ALA A 16 -0.29 -13.40 -8.67
N LEU A 17 0.18 -14.14 -9.69
CA LEU A 17 -0.24 -15.53 -9.91
C LEU A 17 0.17 -16.44 -8.76
N ALA A 18 1.38 -16.25 -8.21
CA ALA A 18 1.84 -17.04 -7.06
C ALA A 18 0.92 -16.81 -5.85
N VAL A 19 0.50 -15.57 -5.61
CA VAL A 19 -0.42 -15.25 -4.51
C VAL A 19 -1.81 -15.80 -4.76
N GLU A 20 -2.32 -15.75 -5.99
CA GLU A 20 -3.59 -16.38 -6.35
C GLU A 20 -3.55 -17.87 -6.04
N GLU A 21 -2.47 -18.57 -6.39
CA GLU A 21 -2.31 -19.99 -6.12
C GLU A 21 -2.36 -20.29 -4.63
N GLN A 22 -1.76 -19.44 -3.80
CA GLN A 22 -1.71 -19.61 -2.35
C GLN A 22 -3.04 -19.25 -1.66
N THR A 23 -3.75 -18.27 -2.16
CA THR A 23 -4.87 -17.63 -1.45
C THR A 23 -6.23 -17.80 -2.11
N GLY A 24 -6.26 -18.11 -3.42
CA GLY A 24 -7.48 -18.13 -4.21
C GLY A 24 -7.98 -16.74 -4.63
N ILE A 25 -7.28 -15.68 -4.25
CA ILE A 25 -7.63 -14.32 -4.68
C ILE A 25 -7.10 -14.09 -6.09
N SER A 26 -7.96 -13.62 -6.99
CA SER A 26 -7.62 -13.45 -8.41
C SER A 26 -6.39 -12.58 -8.61
N HIS A 27 -5.44 -13.06 -9.41
CA HIS A 27 -4.27 -12.26 -9.80
C HIS A 27 -4.67 -10.99 -10.56
N LEU A 28 -5.77 -11.03 -11.31
CA LEU A 28 -6.27 -9.85 -12.03
C LEU A 28 -6.75 -8.77 -11.05
N PHE A 29 -7.40 -9.19 -9.98
CA PHE A 29 -7.84 -8.29 -8.91
C PHE A 29 -6.65 -7.67 -8.17
N ILE A 30 -5.67 -8.49 -7.83
CA ILE A 30 -4.43 -8.04 -7.17
C ILE A 30 -3.71 -7.01 -8.04
N LEU A 31 -3.51 -7.33 -9.33
CA LEU A 31 -2.82 -6.45 -10.26
C LEU A 31 -3.59 -5.13 -10.47
N ALA A 32 -4.91 -5.19 -10.58
CA ALA A 32 -5.73 -4.00 -10.77
C ALA A 32 -5.61 -3.06 -9.57
N GLN A 33 -5.69 -3.59 -8.35
CA GLN A 33 -5.52 -2.77 -7.14
C GLN A 33 -4.11 -2.23 -7.00
N ALA A 34 -3.11 -3.07 -7.25
CA ALA A 34 -1.71 -2.64 -7.18
C ALA A 34 -1.42 -1.54 -8.19
N ALA A 35 -1.94 -1.67 -9.41
CA ALA A 35 -1.78 -0.65 -10.45
C ALA A 35 -2.41 0.69 -10.02
N LEU A 36 -3.64 0.64 -9.53
CA LEU A 36 -4.37 1.83 -9.12
C LEU A 36 -3.69 2.54 -7.95
N GLU A 37 -3.30 1.79 -6.93
CA GLU A 37 -2.74 2.37 -5.70
C GLU A 37 -1.30 2.85 -5.86
N SER A 38 -0.54 2.26 -6.78
CA SER A 38 0.88 2.58 -6.96
C SER A 38 1.19 3.39 -8.21
N GLY A 39 0.16 3.83 -8.94
CA GLY A 39 0.37 4.52 -10.22
C GLY A 39 1.14 3.64 -11.19
N TRP A 40 0.66 2.41 -11.42
CA TRP A 40 1.30 1.41 -12.31
C TRP A 40 2.73 1.08 -11.88
N GLY A 41 2.94 0.98 -10.56
CA GLY A 41 4.24 0.61 -10.00
C GLY A 41 5.25 1.75 -9.88
N GLN A 42 4.89 2.95 -10.30
CA GLN A 42 5.81 4.10 -10.23
C GLN A 42 5.99 4.63 -8.81
N HIS A 43 5.03 4.37 -7.93
CA HIS A 43 5.04 4.82 -6.54
C HIS A 43 4.91 3.61 -5.59
N ALA A 44 5.90 2.71 -5.66
CA ALA A 44 5.94 1.50 -4.82
C ALA A 44 7.31 1.38 -4.14
N PRO A 45 7.68 2.33 -3.25
CA PRO A 45 9.00 2.29 -2.62
C PRO A 45 9.15 1.03 -1.79
N ARG A 46 10.25 0.32 -1.98
CA ARG A 46 10.56 -0.96 -1.33
C ARG A 46 9.39 -1.94 -1.39
N ASN A 47 8.79 -2.06 -2.59
CA ASN A 47 7.69 -2.98 -2.89
C ASN A 47 6.41 -2.74 -2.08
N MET A 48 6.21 -1.53 -1.59
CA MET A 48 4.98 -1.16 -0.89
C MET A 48 4.00 -0.54 -1.89
N PHE A 49 3.08 -1.34 -2.41
CA PHE A 49 2.13 -0.91 -3.43
C PHE A 49 0.87 -0.24 -2.85
N PHE A 50 0.52 -0.53 -1.61
CA PHE A 50 -0.81 -0.20 -1.05
C PHE A 50 -0.78 0.85 0.06
N GLY A 51 0.34 1.52 0.28
CA GLY A 51 0.42 2.60 1.26
C GLY A 51 0.08 2.18 2.69
N VAL A 52 0.55 1.03 3.14
CA VAL A 52 0.19 0.47 4.43
C VAL A 52 1.18 0.93 5.50
N LYS A 53 0.66 1.45 6.61
CA LYS A 53 1.47 1.86 7.75
C LYS A 53 2.17 0.66 8.38
N ALA A 54 3.38 0.88 8.89
CA ALA A 54 4.15 -0.16 9.56
C ALA A 54 3.50 -0.56 10.88
N LEU A 55 3.66 -1.83 11.25
CA LEU A 55 3.26 -2.30 12.56
C LEU A 55 4.17 -1.69 13.62
N ARG A 56 3.62 -1.46 14.81
CA ARG A 56 4.33 -0.80 15.91
C ARG A 56 5.62 -1.52 16.31
N ASN A 57 5.62 -2.85 16.23
CA ASN A 57 6.76 -3.69 16.63
C ASN A 57 7.58 -4.20 15.44
N SER A 58 7.42 -3.60 14.25
CA SER A 58 8.20 -3.99 13.08
C SER A 58 9.67 -3.62 13.23
N ASN A 59 10.55 -4.41 12.62
CA ASN A 59 11.98 -4.11 12.59
C ASN A 59 12.35 -3.21 11.40
N GLU A 60 13.60 -2.78 11.32
CA GLU A 60 14.05 -1.86 10.27
C GLU A 60 13.91 -2.42 8.86
N ALA A 61 14.04 -3.73 8.67
CA ALA A 61 13.89 -4.36 7.36
C ALA A 61 12.43 -4.36 6.89
N GLU A 62 11.48 -4.28 7.82
CA GLU A 62 10.06 -4.36 7.56
C GLU A 62 9.38 -3.00 7.44
N ARG A 63 10.12 -1.92 7.58
CA ARG A 63 9.56 -0.57 7.55
C ARG A 63 10.46 0.43 6.84
N GLN A 64 9.86 1.53 6.44
CA GLN A 64 10.55 2.64 5.80
C GLN A 64 9.90 3.95 6.21
N LEU A 65 10.72 4.99 6.32
CA LEU A 65 10.24 6.32 6.69
C LEU A 65 9.97 7.12 5.41
N LEU A 66 8.72 7.52 5.21
CA LEU A 66 8.30 8.24 4.01
C LEU A 66 7.57 9.52 4.35
N VAL A 67 7.69 10.50 3.47
CA VAL A 67 6.89 11.72 3.52
C VAL A 67 5.47 11.39 3.02
N THR A 68 4.48 11.84 3.80
CA THR A 68 3.08 11.63 3.45
C THR A 68 2.26 12.84 3.85
N THR A 69 1.09 12.99 3.25
CA THR A 69 0.14 14.03 3.59
C THR A 69 -1.00 13.41 4.40
N GLU A 70 -1.25 13.99 5.58
CA GLU A 70 -2.34 13.57 6.45
C GLU A 70 -3.34 14.73 6.61
N ILE A 71 -4.63 14.41 6.58
CA ILE A 71 -5.68 15.40 6.82
C ILE A 71 -6.26 15.12 8.20
N LEU A 72 -6.03 16.04 9.13
CA LEU A 72 -6.38 15.87 10.54
C LEU A 72 -7.44 16.89 10.97
N SER A 73 -8.24 16.53 11.97
CA SER A 73 -9.23 17.43 12.56
C SER A 73 -8.60 18.47 13.50
N ALA A 74 -7.39 18.21 13.96
CA ALA A 74 -6.61 19.08 14.84
C ALA A 74 -5.15 19.03 14.43
N PRO A 75 -4.32 20.04 14.80
CA PRO A 75 -2.88 19.97 14.56
C PRO A 75 -2.26 18.73 15.18
N PRO A 76 -1.17 18.19 14.61
CA PRO A 76 -0.53 16.99 15.15
C PRO A 76 -0.10 17.19 16.60
N ALA A 77 -0.36 16.19 17.44
CA ALA A 77 0.15 16.18 18.82
C ALA A 77 1.65 15.95 18.81
N VAL A 78 2.32 16.39 19.86
CA VAL A 78 3.75 16.13 20.05
C VAL A 78 3.99 14.62 20.06
N GLY A 79 4.90 14.14 19.22
CA GLY A 79 5.24 12.72 19.14
C GLY A 79 4.27 11.85 18.36
N GLN A 80 3.23 12.44 17.78
CA GLN A 80 2.26 11.71 16.96
C GLN A 80 2.90 11.12 15.70
N PHE A 81 3.83 11.87 15.09
CA PHE A 81 4.58 11.43 13.91
C PHE A 81 6.07 11.56 14.17
N PRO A 82 6.92 10.75 13.51
CA PRO A 82 8.38 10.87 13.60
C PRO A 82 8.90 12.26 13.25
N ALA A 83 8.28 12.95 12.29
CA ALA A 83 8.59 14.33 11.94
C ALA A 83 7.39 15.01 11.34
N VAL A 84 7.25 16.30 11.61
CA VAL A 84 6.22 17.17 11.03
C VAL A 84 6.95 18.23 10.19
N ILE A 85 6.66 18.26 8.87
CA ILE A 85 7.30 19.19 7.94
C ILE A 85 6.51 20.49 7.84
N SER A 86 5.17 20.39 7.68
CA SER A 86 4.30 21.56 7.61
C SER A 86 2.89 21.23 8.08
N VAL A 87 2.21 22.27 8.56
CA VAL A 87 0.80 22.20 8.98
C VAL A 87 0.09 23.39 8.37
N ARG A 88 -0.97 23.13 7.62
CA ARG A 88 -1.74 24.20 6.97
C ARG A 88 -3.23 24.03 7.27
N LEU A 89 -3.85 25.11 7.77
CA LEU A 89 -5.30 25.12 7.98
C LEU A 89 -6.00 25.19 6.63
N ARG A 90 -6.92 24.27 6.40
CA ARG A 90 -7.74 24.22 5.18
C ARG A 90 -9.01 25.06 5.36
N PRO A 91 -9.62 25.48 4.24
CA PRO A 91 -10.91 26.20 4.30
C PRO A 91 -12.02 25.43 4.99
N ASP A 92 -11.95 24.08 5.00
CA ASP A 92 -12.96 23.24 5.67
C ASP A 92 -12.74 23.08 7.18
N GLY A 93 -11.75 23.78 7.74
CA GLY A 93 -11.44 23.72 9.18
C GLY A 93 -10.54 22.57 9.59
N ARG A 94 -10.18 21.69 8.66
CA ARG A 94 -9.21 20.61 8.92
C ARG A 94 -7.79 21.07 8.58
N TYR A 95 -6.83 20.28 8.98
CA TYR A 95 -5.41 20.60 8.82
C TYR A 95 -4.77 19.64 7.83
N GLU A 96 -4.10 20.19 6.81
CA GLU A 96 -3.26 19.43 5.90
C GLU A 96 -1.85 19.43 6.47
N CYS A 97 -1.38 18.23 6.83
CA CYS A 97 -0.10 18.05 7.49
C CYS A 97 0.82 17.24 6.60
N ILE A 98 1.99 17.77 6.27
CA ILE A 98 3.03 17.03 5.58
C ILE A 98 3.96 16.53 6.67
N VAL A 99 4.05 15.21 6.78
CA VAL A 99 4.77 14.54 7.87
C VAL A 99 5.64 13.41 7.31
N LYS A 100 6.56 12.92 8.14
CA LYS A 100 7.21 11.63 7.90
C LYS A 100 6.56 10.61 8.80
N ASP A 101 6.29 9.43 8.24
CA ASP A 101 5.71 8.34 9.00
C ASP A 101 6.26 7.00 8.54
N TRP A 102 6.08 5.99 9.37
CA TRP A 102 6.56 4.65 9.11
C TRP A 102 5.55 3.86 8.28
N PHE A 103 6.03 3.36 7.15
CA PHE A 103 5.26 2.49 6.25
C PHE A 103 5.91 1.12 6.19
N ARG A 104 5.15 0.12 5.79
CA ARG A 104 5.69 -1.22 5.58
C ARG A 104 6.68 -1.22 4.41
N ALA A 105 7.65 -2.12 4.48
CA ALA A 105 8.58 -2.41 3.41
C ALA A 105 8.60 -3.92 3.22
N TYR A 106 8.71 -4.36 1.98
CA TYR A 106 8.63 -5.77 1.64
C TYR A 106 9.86 -6.22 0.86
N PRO A 107 10.33 -7.46 1.06
CA PRO A 107 11.48 -7.97 0.33
C PRO A 107 11.20 -8.23 -1.15
N SER A 108 9.92 -8.35 -1.53
CA SER A 108 9.51 -8.65 -2.89
C SER A 108 8.09 -8.15 -3.16
N PRO A 109 7.71 -7.97 -4.43
CA PRO A 109 6.31 -7.70 -4.77
C PRO A 109 5.36 -8.79 -4.30
N GLU A 110 5.77 -10.04 -4.39
CA GLU A 110 4.97 -11.18 -3.92
C GLU A 110 4.64 -11.06 -2.44
N ALA A 111 5.63 -10.70 -1.61
CA ALA A 111 5.41 -10.53 -0.17
C ALA A 111 4.38 -9.43 0.11
N CYS A 112 4.43 -8.32 -0.63
CA CYS A 112 3.45 -7.26 -0.51
C CYS A 112 2.05 -7.74 -0.90
N PHE A 113 1.95 -8.43 -2.03
CA PHE A 113 0.66 -8.94 -2.53
C PHE A 113 0.06 -9.99 -1.58
N ALA A 114 0.90 -10.86 -1.03
CA ALA A 114 0.45 -11.86 -0.05
C ALA A 114 -0.07 -11.22 1.24
N ASP A 115 0.63 -10.21 1.73
CA ASP A 115 0.20 -9.46 2.92
C ASP A 115 -1.12 -8.75 2.67
N HIS A 116 -1.28 -8.12 1.50
CA HIS A 116 -2.51 -7.46 1.11
C HIS A 116 -3.67 -8.45 0.99
N ALA A 117 -3.42 -9.65 0.47
CA ALA A 117 -4.43 -10.70 0.36
C ALA A 117 -5.00 -11.09 1.72
N GLN A 118 -4.19 -11.07 2.79
CA GLN A 118 -4.66 -11.35 4.14
C GLN A 118 -5.75 -10.38 4.60
N PHE A 119 -5.70 -9.16 4.13
CA PHE A 119 -6.71 -8.16 4.44
C PHE A 119 -8.11 -8.62 4.02
N PHE A 120 -8.24 -9.28 2.87
CA PHE A 120 -9.53 -9.79 2.38
C PHE A 120 -10.08 -10.91 3.23
N PHE A 121 -9.22 -11.72 3.83
CA PHE A 121 -9.68 -12.77 4.74
C PHE A 121 -10.22 -12.22 6.06
N LYS A 122 -9.71 -11.08 6.49
CA LYS A 122 -10.20 -10.39 7.69
C LYS A 122 -11.53 -9.67 7.44
N HIS A 123 -11.80 -9.33 6.19
CA HIS A 123 -13.01 -8.60 5.79
C HIS A 123 -13.81 -9.46 4.82
N LYS A 124 -14.70 -10.31 5.35
CA LYS A 124 -15.48 -11.30 4.59
C LYS A 124 -16.17 -10.72 3.35
N ARG A 125 -16.63 -9.48 3.43
CA ARG A 125 -17.28 -8.80 2.32
C ARG A 125 -16.38 -8.67 1.10
N TYR A 126 -15.10 -8.39 1.32
CA TYR A 126 -14.12 -8.24 0.24
C TYR A 126 -13.61 -9.59 -0.26
N ALA A 127 -13.56 -10.59 0.59
CA ALA A 127 -13.07 -11.92 0.22
C ALA A 127 -13.88 -12.52 -0.94
N LYS A 128 -15.20 -12.31 -0.97
CA LYS A 128 -16.06 -12.78 -2.06
C LYS A 128 -15.74 -12.12 -3.39
N ILE A 129 -15.35 -10.84 -3.37
CA ILE A 129 -15.03 -10.06 -4.57
C ILE A 129 -13.67 -10.45 -5.12
N GLY A 130 -12.69 -10.62 -4.23
CA GLY A 130 -11.30 -10.84 -4.61
C GLY A 130 -10.94 -12.26 -5.01
N ARG A 131 -11.70 -13.27 -4.62
CA ARG A 131 -11.36 -14.66 -4.90
C ARG A 131 -11.59 -15.03 -6.36
N ALA A 132 -10.66 -15.80 -6.90
CA ALA A 132 -10.81 -16.36 -8.23
C ALA A 132 -11.95 -17.39 -8.24
N HIS A 133 -12.72 -17.39 -9.31
CA HIS A 133 -13.72 -18.42 -9.54
C HIS A 133 -13.07 -19.60 -10.25
N VAL A 134 -13.27 -20.75 -9.68
CA VAL A 134 -12.72 -21.99 -10.22
C VAL A 134 -13.78 -22.73 -10.98
#